data_ccf765f681142e7b32fee15606c20363
#
_entry.id   ccf765f681142e7b32fee15606c20363
#
_cell.length_a   1.000
_cell.length_b   1.000
_cell.length_c   1.000
_cell.angle_alpha   90.00
_cell.angle_beta   90.00
_cell.angle_gamma   90.00
#
_symmetry.space_group_name_H-M   'P 1'
#
loop_
_entity.id
_entity.type
_entity.pdbx_description
1 polymer ?
#
loop_
_entity_poly.entity_id
_entity_poly.type
_entity_poly.pdbx_seq_one_letter_code
_entity_poly.pdbx_strand_id
1 'polypeptide(L)'
;MGIEIVKNSIDKINVDKSFFGSYVQYTGKTGQINDLKTISKAISNFDIKLIVAADLLSLTILEKPSLFNCDVVVGTSQRFGIPLGYGGPHAGYFATKKQYKRSIPGRIIGVSKDTDGNRALRMALQTREQHIKRERATSNICTAQVLLAVMAGMYAVYHGPDGLKKIGKKINDLTRILYSNLNRHGIKVINNSFFDTIHFEIESDKIRPIAEKNKLNFNYVDENKISISINESTELNDIKQIVEVVC
;
A
#
# COMPACT_ATOMS: atom_id res chain seq x y z
N MET A 1 -25.50 5.31 -2.68
CA MET A 1 -25.19 4.74 -1.36
C MET A 1 -25.14 5.89 -0.37
N GLY A 2 -25.85 5.83 0.73
CA GLY A 2 -25.93 6.94 1.71
C GLY A 2 -24.74 6.97 2.71
N ILE A 3 -23.50 6.87 2.21
CA ILE A 3 -22.30 6.95 3.05
C ILE A 3 -21.72 8.35 2.91
N GLU A 4 -21.61 9.04 4.02
CA GLU A 4 -20.88 10.31 4.11
C GLU A 4 -19.40 10.08 4.39
N ILE A 5 -18.53 10.79 3.68
CA ILE A 5 -17.09 10.71 3.85
C ILE A 5 -16.57 11.99 4.47
N VAL A 6 -16.01 11.87 5.67
CA VAL A 6 -15.36 12.97 6.38
C VAL A 6 -13.83 12.79 6.26
N LYS A 7 -13.15 13.80 5.70
CA LYS A 7 -11.69 13.80 5.58
C LYS A 7 -11.09 14.60 6.74
N ASN A 8 -10.26 13.94 7.53
CA ASN A 8 -9.55 14.56 8.64
C ASN A 8 -8.03 14.36 8.52
N SER A 9 -7.27 15.30 9.10
CA SER A 9 -5.85 15.07 9.37
C SER A 9 -5.70 14.13 10.56
N ILE A 10 -4.66 13.31 10.55
CA ILE A 10 -4.34 12.38 11.66
C ILE A 10 -4.10 13.13 12.96
N ASP A 11 -3.57 14.35 12.89
CA ASP A 11 -3.33 15.21 14.07
C ASP A 11 -4.63 15.78 14.68
N LYS A 12 -5.75 15.66 13.98
CA LYS A 12 -7.07 16.19 14.39
C LYS A 12 -8.16 15.12 14.26
N ILE A 13 -7.87 13.92 14.75
CA ILE A 13 -8.86 12.84 14.76
C ILE A 13 -10.00 13.23 15.71
N ASN A 14 -11.12 13.59 15.13
CA ASN A 14 -12.37 13.81 15.87
C ASN A 14 -13.40 12.79 15.38
N VAL A 15 -13.67 11.80 16.22
CA VAL A 15 -14.60 10.71 15.92
C VAL A 15 -15.58 10.51 17.06
N ASP A 16 -16.78 10.12 16.72
CA ASP A 16 -17.84 9.77 17.64
C ASP A 16 -18.60 8.52 17.18
N LYS A 17 -19.66 8.16 17.87
CA LYS A 17 -20.46 6.97 17.59
C LYS A 17 -21.23 6.99 16.25
N SER A 18 -21.25 8.11 15.53
CA SER A 18 -21.89 8.19 14.20
C SER A 18 -21.02 7.57 13.10
N PHE A 19 -19.72 7.41 13.35
CA PHE A 19 -18.80 6.77 12.42
C PHE A 19 -18.86 5.24 12.56
N PHE A 20 -18.90 4.53 11.43
CA PHE A 20 -18.85 3.07 11.42
C PHE A 20 -17.50 2.51 10.93
N GLY A 21 -16.68 3.33 10.29
CA GLY A 21 -15.37 2.93 9.78
C GLY A 21 -14.39 4.10 9.65
N SER A 22 -13.12 3.78 9.83
CA SER A 22 -11.99 4.67 9.60
C SER A 22 -11.09 4.04 8.54
N TYR A 23 -10.78 4.78 7.47
CA TYR A 23 -9.89 4.35 6.41
C TYR A 23 -8.60 5.15 6.46
N VAL A 24 -7.47 4.45 6.52
CA VAL A 24 -6.15 5.07 6.64
C VAL A 24 -5.19 4.44 5.64
N GLN A 25 -4.43 5.27 4.95
CA GLN A 25 -3.31 4.81 4.15
C GLN A 25 -2.05 4.75 5.04
N TYR A 26 -1.39 3.59 5.11
CA TYR A 26 -0.27 3.39 6.06
C TYR A 26 0.97 4.15 5.64
N THR A 27 1.36 4.07 4.35
CA THR A 27 2.25 5.05 3.72
C THR A 27 1.38 6.01 2.93
N GLY A 28 1.31 7.27 3.37
CA GLY A 28 0.46 8.27 2.74
C GLY A 28 0.97 8.71 1.36
N LYS A 29 0.19 9.54 0.66
CA LYS A 29 0.54 10.12 -0.66
C LYS A 29 1.90 10.84 -0.65
N THR A 30 2.27 11.45 0.47
CA THR A 30 3.53 12.16 0.65
C THR A 30 4.67 11.27 1.13
N GLY A 31 4.46 9.97 1.25
CA GLY A 31 5.42 9.03 1.81
C GLY A 31 5.43 8.95 3.34
N GLN A 32 4.69 9.83 4.02
CA GLN A 32 4.60 9.80 5.49
C GLN A 32 4.02 8.48 5.97
N ILE A 33 4.71 7.82 6.89
CA ILE A 33 4.19 6.64 7.61
C ILE A 33 3.25 7.14 8.69
N ASN A 34 1.99 6.79 8.60
CA ASN A 34 0.97 7.21 9.54
C ASN A 34 1.01 6.37 10.83
N ASP A 35 0.85 7.02 11.97
CA ASP A 35 0.84 6.35 13.27
C ASP A 35 -0.49 5.62 13.52
N LEU A 36 -0.52 4.34 13.13
CA LEU A 36 -1.67 3.46 13.33
C LEU A 36 -2.01 3.24 14.81
N LYS A 37 -1.03 3.37 15.71
CA LYS A 37 -1.25 3.21 17.15
C LYS A 37 -2.11 4.34 17.72
N THR A 38 -1.80 5.57 17.35
CA THR A 38 -2.59 6.75 17.75
C THR A 38 -4.00 6.67 17.16
N ILE A 39 -4.14 6.30 15.88
CA ILE A 39 -5.45 6.15 15.23
C ILE A 39 -6.27 5.06 15.92
N SER A 40 -5.68 3.88 16.13
CA SER A 40 -6.36 2.76 16.79
C SER A 40 -6.85 3.12 18.19
N LYS A 41 -6.05 3.86 18.96
CA LYS A 41 -6.44 4.37 20.30
C LYS A 41 -7.60 5.34 20.20
N ALA A 42 -7.58 6.29 19.26
CA ALA A 42 -8.62 7.29 19.11
C ALA A 42 -10.00 6.68 18.84
N ILE A 43 -10.05 5.57 18.07
CA ILE A 43 -11.30 4.89 17.72
C ILE A 43 -11.69 3.76 18.69
N SER A 44 -10.82 3.37 19.63
CA SER A 44 -10.98 2.17 20.47
C SER A 44 -12.22 2.16 21.36
N ASN A 45 -12.72 3.33 21.72
CA ASN A 45 -13.92 3.48 22.56
C ASN A 45 -15.25 3.42 21.77
N PHE A 46 -15.15 3.27 20.45
CA PHE A 46 -16.29 3.25 19.54
C PHE A 46 -16.29 1.95 18.72
N ASP A 47 -17.45 1.53 18.21
CA ASP A 47 -17.55 0.40 17.27
C ASP A 47 -17.16 0.80 15.82
N ILE A 48 -16.03 1.46 15.68
CA ILE A 48 -15.48 1.94 14.42
C ILE A 48 -14.50 0.91 13.88
N LYS A 49 -14.71 0.43 12.66
CA LYS A 49 -13.81 -0.54 12.01
C LYS A 49 -12.60 0.18 11.43
N LEU A 50 -11.40 -0.31 11.74
CA LEU A 50 -10.15 0.22 11.18
C LEU A 50 -9.78 -0.51 9.89
N ILE A 51 -9.83 0.22 8.79
CA ILE A 51 -9.41 -0.24 7.46
C ILE A 51 -8.09 0.44 7.11
N VAL A 52 -7.08 -0.35 6.80
CA VAL A 52 -5.74 0.15 6.43
C VAL A 52 -5.44 -0.20 4.98
N ALA A 53 -5.14 0.81 4.17
CA ALA A 53 -4.52 0.58 2.88
C ALA A 53 -3.00 0.58 3.04
N ALA A 54 -2.33 -0.48 2.64
CA ALA A 54 -0.90 -0.61 2.79
C ALA A 54 -0.21 -1.06 1.49
N ASP A 55 0.98 -0.56 1.26
CA ASP A 55 1.89 -1.11 0.25
C ASP A 55 2.45 -2.45 0.76
N LEU A 56 2.23 -3.52 0.00
CA LEU A 56 2.63 -4.87 0.39
C LEU A 56 4.15 -4.99 0.59
N LEU A 57 4.95 -4.28 -0.21
CA LEU A 57 6.41 -4.31 -0.07
C LEU A 57 6.87 -3.56 1.18
N SER A 58 6.24 -2.45 1.53
CA SER A 58 6.54 -1.72 2.76
C SER A 58 6.35 -2.58 4.02
N LEU A 59 5.35 -3.47 4.01
CA LEU A 59 5.07 -4.39 5.11
C LEU A 59 6.16 -5.44 5.35
N THR A 60 7.15 -5.55 4.47
CA THR A 60 8.32 -6.43 4.69
C THR A 60 9.26 -5.89 5.78
N ILE A 61 9.20 -4.58 6.06
CA ILE A 61 10.04 -3.91 7.08
C ILE A 61 9.24 -3.06 8.08
N LEU A 62 8.02 -2.64 7.73
CA LEU A 62 7.15 -1.90 8.66
C LEU A 62 6.38 -2.85 9.59
N GLU A 63 5.90 -2.32 10.70
CA GLU A 63 5.07 -3.07 11.63
C GLU A 63 3.76 -3.53 10.99
N LYS A 64 3.33 -4.72 11.35
CA LYS A 64 2.10 -5.32 10.81
C LYS A 64 0.88 -4.54 11.28
N PRO A 65 -0.05 -4.14 10.40
CA PRO A 65 -1.30 -3.47 10.80
C PRO A 65 -2.13 -4.23 11.83
N SER A 66 -2.00 -5.58 11.87
CA SER A 66 -2.67 -6.42 12.87
C SER A 66 -2.26 -6.12 14.32
N LEU A 67 -1.08 -5.58 14.57
CA LEU A 67 -0.62 -5.16 15.89
C LEU A 67 -1.40 -3.95 16.43
N PHE A 68 -2.04 -3.22 15.55
CA PHE A 68 -2.85 -2.03 15.86
C PHE A 68 -4.35 -2.31 15.80
N ASN A 69 -4.75 -3.57 16.01
CA ASN A 69 -6.14 -4.02 16.02
C ASN A 69 -6.92 -3.70 14.72
N CYS A 70 -6.23 -3.58 13.60
CA CYS A 70 -6.85 -3.35 12.30
C CYS A 70 -7.86 -4.46 11.95
N ASP A 71 -9.00 -4.08 11.38
CA ASP A 71 -10.06 -5.02 10.99
C ASP A 71 -9.88 -5.54 9.56
N VAL A 72 -9.42 -4.65 8.66
CA VAL A 72 -9.21 -4.96 7.26
C VAL A 72 -7.93 -4.29 6.78
N VAL A 73 -7.13 -5.03 6.00
CA VAL A 73 -5.98 -4.48 5.26
C VAL A 73 -6.20 -4.75 3.78
N VAL A 74 -6.05 -3.71 2.97
CA VAL A 74 -6.20 -3.79 1.52
C VAL A 74 -5.00 -3.15 0.83
N GLY A 75 -4.77 -3.52 -0.41
CA GLY A 75 -3.74 -2.91 -1.24
C GLY A 75 -3.58 -3.61 -2.56
N THR A 76 -2.55 -3.22 -3.29
CA THR A 76 -2.16 -3.86 -4.54
C THR A 76 -0.90 -4.70 -4.35
N SER A 77 -0.80 -5.80 -5.08
CA SER A 77 0.41 -6.63 -5.12
C SER A 77 1.39 -6.20 -6.22
N GLN A 78 1.17 -5.05 -6.87
CA GLN A 78 1.98 -4.60 -8.01
C GLN A 78 3.49 -4.59 -7.70
N ARG A 79 3.89 -4.19 -6.51
CA ARG A 79 5.30 -4.16 -6.08
C ARG A 79 5.93 -5.53 -5.89
N PHE A 80 5.17 -6.61 -6.11
CA PHE A 80 5.68 -7.98 -6.17
C PHE A 80 5.90 -8.42 -7.62
N GLY A 81 6.76 -7.69 -8.34
CA GLY A 81 7.25 -8.04 -9.66
C GLY A 81 6.27 -7.82 -10.82
N ILE A 82 5.20 -7.06 -10.63
CA ILE A 82 4.23 -6.78 -11.70
C ILE A 82 4.63 -5.49 -12.41
N PRO A 83 4.82 -5.51 -13.74
CA PRO A 83 5.19 -4.32 -14.50
C PRO A 83 4.09 -3.26 -14.46
N LEU A 84 4.47 -1.99 -14.59
CA LEU A 84 3.54 -0.86 -14.57
C LEU A 84 2.51 -0.91 -15.72
N GLY A 85 2.90 -1.42 -16.90
CA GLY A 85 1.99 -1.63 -18.04
C GLY A 85 1.20 -0.40 -18.44
N TYR A 86 1.79 0.80 -18.34
CA TYR A 86 1.12 2.09 -18.60
C TYR A 86 -0.15 2.31 -17.75
N GLY A 87 -0.14 1.90 -16.49
CA GLY A 87 -1.31 1.92 -15.63
C GLY A 87 -2.22 0.71 -15.81
N GLY A 88 -1.71 -0.35 -16.40
CA GLY A 88 -2.42 -1.61 -16.63
C GLY A 88 -2.88 -2.29 -15.34
N PRO A 89 -3.64 -3.38 -15.45
CA PRO A 89 -4.26 -4.03 -14.30
C PRO A 89 -3.23 -4.62 -13.35
N HIS A 90 -3.56 -4.66 -12.06
CA HIS A 90 -2.81 -5.36 -11.03
C HIS A 90 -3.74 -6.11 -10.09
N ALA A 91 -3.23 -7.13 -9.42
CA ALA A 91 -4.00 -7.87 -8.44
C ALA A 91 -4.05 -7.10 -7.12
N GLY A 92 -5.24 -7.02 -6.53
CA GLY A 92 -5.43 -6.54 -5.18
C GLY A 92 -5.20 -7.66 -4.16
N TYR A 93 -4.84 -7.29 -2.94
CA TYR A 93 -4.90 -8.18 -1.81
C TYR A 93 -5.91 -7.67 -0.77
N PHE A 94 -6.48 -8.60 -0.03
CA PHE A 94 -7.44 -8.34 1.01
C PHE A 94 -7.17 -9.26 2.19
N ALA A 95 -6.90 -8.70 3.36
CA ALA A 95 -6.72 -9.43 4.60
C ALA A 95 -7.68 -8.92 5.66
N THR A 96 -8.26 -9.81 6.46
CA THR A 96 -9.21 -9.44 7.49
C THR A 96 -9.24 -10.43 8.66
N LYS A 97 -9.86 -10.03 9.76
CA LYS A 97 -10.07 -10.89 10.92
C LYS A 97 -11.04 -12.04 10.58
N LYS A 98 -10.84 -13.20 11.22
CA LYS A 98 -11.65 -14.42 11.01
C LYS A 98 -13.15 -14.20 11.12
N GLN A 99 -13.58 -13.29 11.97
CA GLN A 99 -15.01 -12.98 12.19
C GLN A 99 -15.70 -12.43 10.93
N TYR A 100 -14.97 -11.75 10.04
CA TYR A 100 -15.53 -11.15 8.82
C TYR A 100 -15.51 -12.07 7.60
N LYS A 101 -15.02 -13.31 7.72
CA LYS A 101 -14.88 -14.27 6.59
C LYS A 101 -16.16 -14.47 5.75
N ARG A 102 -17.35 -14.26 6.34
CA ARG A 102 -18.62 -14.38 5.62
C ARG A 102 -19.07 -13.11 4.93
N SER A 103 -18.47 -11.97 5.26
CA SER A 103 -18.84 -10.65 4.73
C SER A 103 -17.84 -10.11 3.71
N ILE A 104 -16.67 -10.76 3.53
CA ILE A 104 -15.66 -10.32 2.59
C ILE A 104 -16.14 -10.45 1.15
N PRO A 105 -15.74 -9.54 0.24
CA PRO A 105 -15.94 -9.72 -1.18
C PRO A 105 -15.05 -10.85 -1.73
N GLY A 106 -15.37 -11.33 -2.92
CA GLY A 106 -14.58 -12.34 -3.60
C GLY A 106 -14.88 -13.78 -3.15
N ARG A 107 -14.28 -14.72 -3.85
CA ARG A 107 -14.42 -16.15 -3.64
C ARG A 107 -13.36 -16.65 -2.67
N ILE A 108 -13.73 -17.62 -1.87
CA ILE A 108 -12.80 -18.34 -0.99
C ILE A 108 -12.67 -19.76 -1.52
N ILE A 109 -11.44 -20.17 -1.77
CA ILE A 109 -11.12 -21.54 -2.16
C ILE A 109 -10.59 -22.27 -0.92
N GLY A 110 -11.22 -23.36 -0.59
CA GLY A 110 -10.82 -24.25 0.50
C GLY A 110 -10.11 -25.50 0.00
N VAL A 111 -9.27 -26.07 0.84
CA VAL A 111 -8.66 -27.38 0.61
C VAL A 111 -9.62 -28.48 1.11
N SER A 112 -9.88 -29.48 0.28
CA SER A 112 -10.71 -30.65 0.55
C SER A 112 -9.99 -31.91 0.06
N LYS A 113 -10.71 -33.02 0.06
CA LYS A 113 -10.29 -34.26 -0.58
C LYS A 113 -11.31 -34.65 -1.66
N ASP A 114 -10.83 -35.28 -2.74
CA ASP A 114 -11.68 -35.93 -3.75
C ASP A 114 -12.19 -37.29 -3.27
N THR A 115 -12.88 -38.00 -4.14
CA THR A 115 -13.41 -39.33 -3.86
C THR A 115 -12.34 -40.37 -3.58
N ASP A 116 -11.15 -40.17 -4.15
CA ASP A 116 -9.98 -41.06 -4.02
C ASP A 116 -9.08 -40.68 -2.82
N GLY A 117 -9.45 -39.66 -2.07
CA GLY A 117 -8.72 -39.16 -0.89
C GLY A 117 -7.58 -38.20 -1.20
N ASN A 118 -7.36 -37.81 -2.46
CA ASN A 118 -6.34 -36.87 -2.87
C ASN A 118 -6.73 -35.43 -2.53
N ARG A 119 -5.71 -34.56 -2.41
CA ARG A 119 -5.95 -33.13 -2.18
C ARG A 119 -6.71 -32.51 -3.35
N ALA A 120 -7.86 -31.91 -3.05
CA ALA A 120 -8.68 -31.20 -4.02
C ALA A 120 -9.00 -29.78 -3.54
N LEU A 121 -9.14 -28.86 -4.48
CA LEU A 121 -9.57 -27.50 -4.20
C LEU A 121 -11.04 -27.35 -4.53
N ARG A 122 -11.78 -26.68 -3.66
CA ARG A 122 -13.20 -26.40 -3.86
C ARG A 122 -13.56 -25.00 -3.42
N MET A 123 -14.60 -24.43 -3.99
CA MET A 123 -15.17 -23.18 -3.53
C MET A 123 -15.82 -23.36 -2.16
N ALA A 124 -15.42 -22.54 -1.20
CA ALA A 124 -15.96 -22.53 0.16
C ALA A 124 -16.89 -21.32 0.35
N LEU A 125 -17.85 -21.43 1.30
CA LEU A 125 -18.80 -20.37 1.64
C LEU A 125 -19.67 -19.92 0.44
N GLN A 126 -20.11 -20.86 -0.38
CA GLN A 126 -20.84 -20.65 -1.64
C GLN A 126 -22.16 -19.89 -1.49
N THR A 127 -22.79 -19.88 -0.30
CA THR A 127 -24.11 -19.25 -0.08
C THR A 127 -24.18 -17.77 -0.40
N ARG A 128 -23.06 -17.10 -0.63
CA ARG A 128 -22.96 -15.67 -1.03
C ARG A 128 -22.73 -15.46 -2.50
N GLU A 129 -22.58 -16.51 -3.29
CA GLU A 129 -22.32 -16.47 -4.74
C GLU A 129 -23.58 -16.20 -5.55
N GLN A 130 -23.42 -15.60 -6.73
CA GLN A 130 -24.53 -15.23 -7.62
C GLN A 130 -25.38 -16.42 -8.06
N HIS A 131 -24.80 -17.58 -8.30
CA HIS A 131 -25.55 -18.79 -8.71
C HIS A 131 -26.48 -19.32 -7.60
N ILE A 132 -26.31 -18.87 -6.36
CA ILE A 132 -27.17 -19.24 -5.22
C ILE A 132 -28.09 -18.05 -4.83
N LYS A 133 -27.51 -16.88 -4.57
CA LYS A 133 -28.22 -15.72 -4.02
C LYS A 133 -28.76 -14.75 -5.10
N ARG A 134 -28.39 -14.95 -6.36
CA ARG A 134 -28.75 -14.06 -7.49
C ARG A 134 -28.39 -12.60 -7.16
N GLU A 135 -29.36 -11.66 -7.29
CA GLU A 135 -29.17 -10.23 -7.02
C GLU A 135 -28.80 -9.91 -5.55
N ARG A 136 -29.03 -10.83 -4.63
CA ARG A 136 -28.64 -10.67 -3.22
C ARG A 136 -27.24 -11.17 -2.91
N ALA A 137 -26.47 -11.58 -3.91
CA ALA A 137 -25.12 -12.08 -3.72
C ALA A 137 -24.19 -10.95 -3.25
N THR A 138 -23.33 -11.27 -2.31
CA THR A 138 -22.26 -10.37 -1.84
C THR A 138 -20.99 -10.49 -2.67
N SER A 139 -20.87 -11.55 -3.48
CA SER A 139 -19.74 -11.83 -4.36
C SER A 139 -20.15 -11.68 -5.81
N ASN A 140 -19.93 -10.49 -6.38
CA ASN A 140 -20.30 -10.11 -7.75
C ASN A 140 -19.05 -9.86 -8.63
N ILE A 141 -17.94 -10.55 -8.37
CA ILE A 141 -16.72 -10.38 -9.13
C ILE A 141 -16.84 -11.12 -10.46
N CYS A 142 -16.79 -10.39 -11.55
CA CYS A 142 -16.84 -10.93 -12.91
C CYS A 142 -15.46 -11.41 -13.38
N THR A 143 -14.46 -10.52 -13.31
CA THR A 143 -13.10 -10.78 -13.80
C THR A 143 -12.11 -10.74 -12.64
N ALA A 144 -11.26 -11.77 -12.55
CA ALA A 144 -10.16 -11.82 -11.60
C ALA A 144 -8.83 -11.63 -12.32
N GLN A 145 -7.91 -10.89 -11.71
CA GLN A 145 -6.55 -10.67 -12.20
C GLN A 145 -5.66 -11.86 -11.82
N VAL A 146 -6.02 -13.06 -12.29
CA VAL A 146 -5.40 -14.33 -11.86
C VAL A 146 -3.93 -14.39 -12.24
N LEU A 147 -3.57 -14.04 -13.49
CA LEU A 147 -2.17 -14.07 -13.93
C LEU A 147 -1.28 -13.17 -13.06
N LEU A 148 -1.74 -11.95 -12.78
CA LEU A 148 -0.98 -11.01 -11.96
C LEU A 148 -0.89 -11.47 -10.50
N ALA A 149 -1.93 -12.10 -9.96
CA ALA A 149 -1.89 -12.71 -8.64
C ALA A 149 -0.88 -13.87 -8.58
N VAL A 150 -0.82 -14.71 -9.63
CA VAL A 150 0.17 -15.78 -9.76
C VAL A 150 1.58 -15.21 -9.85
N MET A 151 1.81 -14.18 -10.67
CA MET A 151 3.11 -13.52 -10.80
C MET A 151 3.58 -12.97 -9.43
N ALA A 152 2.71 -12.27 -8.71
CA ALA A 152 3.03 -11.76 -7.37
C ALA A 152 3.34 -12.88 -6.37
N GLY A 153 2.59 -13.98 -6.42
CA GLY A 153 2.85 -15.17 -5.60
C GLY A 153 4.19 -15.82 -5.92
N MET A 154 4.51 -15.97 -7.20
CA MET A 154 5.79 -16.55 -7.65
C MET A 154 6.98 -15.65 -7.33
N TYR A 155 6.81 -14.32 -7.42
CA TYR A 155 7.81 -13.36 -6.95
C TYR A 155 8.13 -13.57 -5.46
N ALA A 156 7.09 -13.72 -4.65
CA ALA A 156 7.27 -13.97 -3.22
C ALA A 156 7.96 -15.32 -2.94
N VAL A 157 7.62 -16.36 -3.70
CA VAL A 157 8.26 -17.69 -3.59
C VAL A 157 9.73 -17.63 -4.01
N TYR A 158 10.01 -16.96 -5.13
CA TYR A 158 11.38 -16.84 -5.66
C TYR A 158 12.33 -16.11 -4.70
N HIS A 159 11.90 -14.97 -4.17
CA HIS A 159 12.74 -14.19 -3.25
C HIS A 159 12.76 -14.74 -1.82
N GLY A 160 11.69 -15.40 -1.40
CA GLY A 160 11.50 -15.83 -0.03
C GLY A 160 11.41 -14.66 0.97
N PRO A 161 11.23 -14.94 2.26
CA PRO A 161 11.04 -13.90 3.27
C PRO A 161 12.29 -12.99 3.42
N ASP A 162 13.48 -13.56 3.35
CA ASP A 162 14.73 -12.81 3.50
C ASP A 162 15.03 -11.96 2.26
N GLY A 163 14.74 -12.47 1.06
CA GLY A 163 14.88 -11.70 -0.18
C GLY A 163 13.94 -10.49 -0.22
N LEU A 164 12.68 -10.67 0.14
CA LEU A 164 11.71 -9.58 0.23
C LEU A 164 12.14 -8.51 1.24
N LYS A 165 12.64 -8.92 2.42
CA LYS A 165 13.18 -7.98 3.41
C LYS A 165 14.41 -7.23 2.89
N LYS A 166 15.32 -7.92 2.18
CA LYS A 166 16.49 -7.28 1.55
C LYS A 166 16.08 -6.22 0.53
N ILE A 167 15.07 -6.52 -0.30
CA ILE A 167 14.53 -5.56 -1.27
C ILE A 167 13.95 -4.33 -0.55
N GLY A 168 13.06 -4.54 0.41
CA GLY A 168 12.46 -3.44 1.19
C GLY A 168 13.52 -2.61 1.92
N LYS A 169 14.53 -3.28 2.52
CA LYS A 169 15.63 -2.60 3.19
C LYS A 169 16.49 -1.78 2.23
N LYS A 170 16.88 -2.33 1.06
CA LYS A 170 17.63 -1.59 0.02
C LYS A 170 16.92 -0.29 -0.36
N ILE A 171 15.62 -0.37 -0.62
CA ILE A 171 14.80 0.79 -0.98
C ILE A 171 14.83 1.84 0.14
N ASN A 172 14.59 1.42 1.38
CA ASN A 172 14.59 2.34 2.51
C ASN A 172 15.97 2.94 2.79
N ASP A 173 17.04 2.17 2.65
CA ASP A 173 18.43 2.66 2.83
C ASP A 173 18.77 3.72 1.76
N LEU A 174 18.42 3.50 0.49
CA LEU A 174 18.60 4.49 -0.58
C LEU A 174 17.78 5.76 -0.34
N THR A 175 16.54 5.60 0.14
CA THR A 175 15.67 6.74 0.51
C THR A 175 16.29 7.55 1.65
N ARG A 176 16.88 6.89 2.65
CA ARG A 176 17.61 7.54 3.76
C ARG A 176 18.85 8.28 3.28
N ILE A 177 19.57 7.74 2.30
CA ILE A 177 20.72 8.41 1.69
C ILE A 177 20.26 9.69 0.99
N LEU A 178 19.18 9.63 0.20
CA LEU A 178 18.59 10.81 -0.42
C LEU A 178 18.16 11.84 0.63
N TYR A 179 17.40 11.42 1.63
CA TYR A 179 16.98 12.26 2.76
C TYR A 179 18.16 13.00 3.42
N SER A 180 19.23 12.27 3.70
CA SER A 180 20.41 12.84 4.37
C SER A 180 21.13 13.88 3.47
N ASN A 181 21.19 13.63 2.17
CA ASN A 181 21.80 14.59 1.22
C ASN A 181 20.95 15.86 1.08
N LEU A 182 19.63 15.74 0.92
CA LEU A 182 18.73 16.90 0.84
C LEU A 182 18.89 17.80 2.08
N ASN A 183 18.87 17.20 3.27
CA ASN A 183 19.06 17.96 4.51
C ASN A 183 20.43 18.64 4.60
N ARG A 184 21.52 17.99 4.15
CA ARG A 184 22.87 18.59 4.12
C ARG A 184 22.95 19.82 3.20
N HIS A 185 22.14 19.86 2.15
CA HIS A 185 22.04 21.00 1.24
C HIS A 185 20.97 22.01 1.68
N GLY A 186 20.43 21.87 2.88
CA GLY A 186 19.47 22.83 3.46
C GLY A 186 18.05 22.71 2.91
N ILE A 187 17.73 21.64 2.17
CA ILE A 187 16.40 21.40 1.63
C ILE A 187 15.53 20.84 2.74
N LYS A 188 14.39 21.50 2.99
CA LYS A 188 13.47 21.10 4.05
C LYS A 188 12.63 19.90 3.61
N VAL A 189 12.93 18.73 4.17
CA VAL A 189 12.10 17.54 4.02
C VAL A 189 10.91 17.62 4.99
N ILE A 190 9.72 17.36 4.48
CA ILE A 190 8.44 17.54 5.19
C ILE A 190 8.07 16.31 6.00
N ASN A 191 8.25 15.11 5.42
CA ASN A 191 7.88 13.86 6.09
C ASN A 191 8.98 13.38 7.05
N ASN A 192 8.60 13.12 8.30
CA ASN A 192 9.50 12.73 9.38
C ASN A 192 9.78 11.21 9.41
N SER A 193 8.89 10.42 8.85
CA SER A 193 9.03 8.97 8.74
C SER A 193 8.56 8.52 7.36
N PHE A 194 9.33 7.63 6.74
CA PHE A 194 9.09 7.22 5.35
C PHE A 194 9.58 5.80 5.09
N PHE A 195 9.00 5.17 4.08
CA PHE A 195 9.50 3.91 3.54
C PHE A 195 10.38 4.18 2.32
N ASP A 196 9.81 4.69 1.25
CA ASP A 196 10.41 4.83 -0.08
C ASP A 196 10.23 6.21 -0.71
N THR A 197 9.41 7.06 -0.12
CA THR A 197 9.03 8.34 -0.71
C THR A 197 9.38 9.49 0.21
N ILE A 198 10.08 10.49 -0.33
CA ILE A 198 10.42 11.73 0.34
C ILE A 198 9.63 12.87 -0.28
N HIS A 199 9.08 13.73 0.58
CA HIS A 199 8.35 14.94 0.23
C HIS A 199 9.08 16.16 0.81
N PHE A 200 9.42 17.13 -0.01
CA PHE A 200 10.27 18.27 0.38
C PHE A 200 9.87 19.57 -0.32
N GLU A 201 10.27 20.69 0.28
CA GLU A 201 10.00 22.04 -0.21
C GLU A 201 11.11 22.49 -1.16
N ILE A 202 10.72 22.80 -2.41
CA ILE A 202 11.57 23.40 -3.43
C ILE A 202 10.71 23.95 -4.56
N GLU A 203 11.17 25.02 -5.23
CA GLU A 203 10.48 25.58 -6.39
C GLU A 203 10.44 24.59 -7.56
N SER A 204 9.26 24.02 -7.82
CA SER A 204 9.05 22.97 -8.82
C SER A 204 9.43 23.39 -10.23
N ASP A 205 9.11 24.63 -10.61
CA ASP A 205 9.35 25.16 -11.96
C ASP A 205 10.82 25.38 -12.28
N LYS A 206 11.67 25.58 -11.26
CA LYS A 206 13.13 25.64 -11.44
C LYS A 206 13.73 24.26 -11.64
N ILE A 207 13.22 23.26 -10.92
CA ILE A 207 13.76 21.89 -10.94
C ILE A 207 13.30 21.12 -12.16
N ARG A 208 12.04 21.29 -12.59
CA ARG A 208 11.46 20.51 -13.68
C ARG A 208 12.29 20.52 -14.97
N PRO A 209 12.71 21.67 -15.54
CA PRO A 209 13.49 21.66 -16.78
C PRO A 209 14.84 20.96 -16.64
N ILE A 210 15.46 21.07 -15.46
CA ILE A 210 16.75 20.42 -15.18
C ILE A 210 16.57 18.91 -15.08
N ALA A 211 15.53 18.46 -14.36
CA ALA A 211 15.20 17.06 -14.21
C ALA A 211 14.87 16.40 -15.56
N GLU A 212 14.02 17.03 -16.37
CA GLU A 212 13.65 16.54 -17.70
C GLU A 212 14.86 16.43 -18.65
N LYS A 213 15.77 17.44 -18.63
CA LYS A 213 17.02 17.38 -19.38
C LYS A 213 17.89 16.19 -18.96
N ASN A 214 17.88 15.84 -17.69
CA ASN A 214 18.58 14.71 -17.12
C ASN A 214 17.77 13.39 -17.15
N LYS A 215 16.62 13.36 -17.86
CA LYS A 215 15.73 12.20 -18.00
C LYS A 215 15.19 11.70 -16.65
N LEU A 216 15.04 12.59 -15.68
CA LEU A 216 14.40 12.33 -14.40
C LEU A 216 12.99 12.91 -14.40
N ASN A 217 12.03 12.12 -13.92
CA ASN A 217 10.65 12.55 -13.78
C ASN A 217 10.24 12.47 -12.31
N PHE A 218 9.95 13.60 -11.70
CA PHE A 218 9.53 13.71 -10.30
C PHE A 218 8.01 13.92 -10.20
N ASN A 219 7.46 13.70 -9.03
CA ASN A 219 6.09 14.07 -8.75
C ASN A 219 6.07 15.53 -8.25
N TYR A 220 5.65 16.44 -9.10
CA TYR A 220 5.49 17.87 -8.79
C TYR A 220 4.12 18.06 -8.13
N VAL A 221 4.12 18.17 -6.81
CA VAL A 221 2.88 18.20 -6.00
C VAL A 221 2.17 19.54 -6.11
N ASP A 222 2.94 20.62 -6.03
CA ASP A 222 2.53 22.01 -6.27
C ASP A 222 3.76 22.84 -6.71
N GLU A 223 3.61 24.15 -6.80
CA GLU A 223 4.67 25.07 -7.25
C GLU A 223 5.92 25.03 -6.35
N ASN A 224 5.78 24.64 -5.09
CA ASN A 224 6.83 24.69 -4.08
C ASN A 224 7.13 23.32 -3.44
N LYS A 225 6.62 22.23 -4.00
CA LYS A 225 6.81 20.91 -3.40
C LYS A 225 6.97 19.82 -4.43
N ILE A 226 7.97 19.00 -4.19
CA ILE A 226 8.26 17.81 -4.98
C ILE A 226 8.23 16.58 -4.07
N SER A 227 7.81 15.44 -4.60
CA SER A 227 8.07 14.16 -3.98
C SER A 227 8.77 13.20 -4.92
N ILE A 228 9.66 12.39 -4.36
CA ILE A 228 10.48 11.41 -5.07
C ILE A 228 10.30 10.06 -4.41
N SER A 229 9.96 9.06 -5.21
CA SER A 229 9.80 7.67 -4.76
C SER A 229 10.93 6.81 -5.31
N ILE A 230 11.53 6.02 -4.43
CA ILE A 230 12.60 5.08 -4.72
C ILE A 230 12.01 3.68 -4.88
N ASN A 231 12.54 2.93 -5.81
CA ASN A 231 12.08 1.56 -6.07
C ASN A 231 13.25 0.56 -6.12
N GLU A 232 12.93 -0.70 -6.39
CA GLU A 232 13.91 -1.80 -6.40
C GLU A 232 14.97 -1.71 -7.49
N SER A 233 14.68 -1.00 -8.59
CA SER A 233 15.63 -0.77 -9.69
C SER A 233 16.54 0.43 -9.47
N THR A 234 16.25 1.25 -8.48
CA THR A 234 17.07 2.43 -8.14
C THR A 234 18.43 2.00 -7.58
N GLU A 235 19.48 2.68 -8.02
CA GLU A 235 20.86 2.45 -7.59
C GLU A 235 21.47 3.73 -6.96
N LEU A 236 22.64 3.60 -6.33
CA LEU A 236 23.34 4.73 -5.72
C LEU A 236 23.67 5.83 -6.72
N ASN A 237 23.91 5.46 -7.99
CA ASN A 237 24.21 6.42 -9.05
C ASN A 237 22.99 7.28 -9.39
N ASP A 238 21.80 6.68 -9.36
CA ASP A 238 20.54 7.43 -9.55
C ASP A 238 20.34 8.44 -8.42
N ILE A 239 20.64 8.04 -7.17
CA ILE A 239 20.57 8.95 -6.02
C ILE A 239 21.53 10.13 -6.17
N LYS A 240 22.76 9.90 -6.65
CA LYS A 240 23.72 10.98 -6.93
C LYS A 240 23.15 11.94 -7.97
N GLN A 241 22.67 11.42 -9.09
CA GLN A 241 22.07 12.21 -10.15
C GLN A 241 20.86 13.03 -9.66
N ILE A 242 20.00 12.42 -8.83
CA ILE A 242 18.88 13.13 -8.21
C ILE A 242 19.38 14.30 -7.35
N VAL A 243 20.40 14.08 -6.52
CA VAL A 243 20.97 15.11 -5.65
C VAL A 243 21.59 16.25 -6.50
N GLU A 244 22.34 15.94 -7.56
CA GLU A 244 22.93 16.92 -8.48
C GLU A 244 21.88 17.78 -9.20
N VAL A 245 20.69 17.23 -9.46
CA VAL A 245 19.59 17.94 -10.12
C VAL A 245 18.82 18.83 -9.15
N VAL A 246 18.69 18.38 -7.89
CA VAL A 246 17.85 19.04 -6.89
C VAL A 246 18.65 20.06 -6.06
N CYS A 247 19.96 19.87 -5.89
CA CYS A 247 20.84 20.70 -5.07
C CYS A 247 21.80 21.53 -5.90
#